data_c60c2eb6930eb3f8c60fcd1339eb24be
#
_entry.id   c60c2eb6930eb3f8c60fcd1339eb24be
#
_cell.length_a   1.000
_cell.length_b   1.000
_cell.length_c   1.000
_cell.angle_alpha   90.00
_cell.angle_beta   90.00
_cell.angle_gamma   90.00
#
_symmetry.space_group_name_H-M   'P 1'
#
loop_
_entity.id
_entity.type
_entity.pdbx_description
1 polymer ?
#
loop_
_entity_poly.entity_id
_entity_poly.type
_entity_poly.pdbx_seq_one_letter_code
_entity_poly.pdbx_strand_id
1 'polypeptide(L)'
;MEFVHKHLDDLLRAYAASILEIDGKTCCLVASEEKGYPCYMYSGKNFEDREVVWEDGGGCMSIIQIPNKLNEFVAVREFYLKESPSRAKLVWGKYSKETGWVIKDLYDLAYVHRFDIYRKGNKNFLVAATIADDKDFKDDWSRPGSIYLGELPDDLDNEKLVLNKIGGGYFRNHGYYQFEGAGYFTSDQGIERLIVNEDGSYQFEHILDGKIGEVALMDIKNSGCPQLMTIEPFHGNKMFIYELNNETNEYERVWEYPFEVDFAHTLVGNTLNGVACFVGGVRRVNCELFVITYENGEYKVTLVDEGAGPSNLMVGHLSDGQDFIISANHTRNESAVYFIK
;
A
#
# COMPACT_ATOMS: atom_id res chain seq x y z
N MET A 1 -3.44 19.45 -13.76
CA MET A 1 -2.91 19.57 -12.38
C MET A 1 -1.44 19.93 -12.46
N GLU A 2 -0.95 20.83 -11.60
CA GLU A 2 0.47 21.14 -11.43
C GLU A 2 0.92 20.66 -10.06
N PHE A 3 2.15 20.14 -9.95
CA PHE A 3 2.69 19.59 -8.73
C PHE A 3 3.97 20.30 -8.30
N VAL A 4 4.14 20.49 -7.00
CA VAL A 4 5.36 21.04 -6.40
C VAL A 4 6.04 19.94 -5.61
N HIS A 5 7.17 19.47 -6.10
CA HIS A 5 8.02 18.52 -5.40
C HIS A 5 8.69 19.17 -4.20
N LYS A 6 8.63 18.50 -3.06
CA LYS A 6 9.41 18.81 -1.86
C LYS A 6 10.15 17.58 -1.40
N HIS A 7 11.47 17.64 -1.47
CA HIS A 7 12.37 16.69 -0.84
C HIS A 7 12.22 16.76 0.68
N LEU A 8 12.04 15.61 1.34
CA LEU A 8 11.98 15.52 2.80
C LEU A 8 13.31 15.00 3.37
N ASP A 9 13.79 13.85 2.88
CA ASP A 9 15.06 13.24 3.30
C ASP A 9 15.64 12.31 2.23
N ASP A 10 16.97 12.12 2.28
CA ASP A 10 17.64 11.02 1.63
C ASP A 10 17.40 9.74 2.43
N LEU A 11 16.75 8.76 1.84
CA LEU A 11 16.44 7.47 2.47
C LEU A 11 16.73 6.33 1.50
N LEU A 12 17.81 5.61 1.72
CA LEU A 12 18.22 4.51 0.86
C LEU A 12 17.07 3.50 0.70
N ARG A 13 16.70 3.26 -0.57
CA ARG A 13 15.62 2.33 -0.93
C ARG A 13 14.34 2.57 -0.12
N ALA A 14 13.90 3.84 -0.05
CA ALA A 14 12.62 4.20 0.53
C ALA A 14 11.52 3.30 -0.04
N TYR A 15 10.71 2.68 0.82
CA TYR A 15 9.77 1.65 0.36
C TYR A 15 8.35 1.86 0.86
N ALA A 16 8.12 1.83 2.17
CA ALA A 16 6.79 2.08 2.72
C ALA A 16 6.53 3.58 2.87
N ALA A 17 5.37 4.03 2.44
CA ALA A 17 4.84 5.37 2.68
C ALA A 17 3.44 5.26 3.28
N SER A 18 3.13 6.04 4.31
CA SER A 18 1.84 6.02 4.99
C SER A 18 1.47 7.40 5.52
N ILE A 19 0.18 7.61 5.74
CA ILE A 19 -0.38 8.81 6.36
C ILE A 19 -1.11 8.38 7.63
N LEU A 20 -0.77 9.00 8.76
CA LEU A 20 -1.33 8.68 10.06
C LEU A 20 -1.74 9.96 10.80
N GLU A 21 -2.70 9.83 11.69
CA GLU A 21 -3.07 10.87 12.65
C GLU A 21 -2.33 10.62 13.97
N ILE A 22 -1.38 11.50 14.30
CA ILE A 22 -0.58 11.43 15.52
C ILE A 22 -0.77 12.73 16.32
N ASP A 23 -1.24 12.64 17.54
CA ASP A 23 -1.57 13.79 18.41
C ASP A 23 -2.51 14.81 17.73
N GLY A 24 -3.47 14.32 16.93
CA GLY A 24 -4.42 15.15 16.18
C GLY A 24 -3.80 15.93 15.03
N LYS A 25 -2.63 15.52 14.55
CA LYS A 25 -1.95 16.08 13.39
C LYS A 25 -1.81 15.02 12.29
N THR A 26 -2.02 15.41 11.07
CA THR A 26 -1.69 14.58 9.90
C THR A 26 -0.17 14.46 9.79
N CYS A 27 0.33 13.23 9.84
CA CYS A 27 1.74 12.88 9.74
C CYS A 27 1.99 11.92 8.61
N CYS A 28 3.13 12.05 7.94
CA CYS A 28 3.59 11.08 6.94
C CYS A 28 4.70 10.22 7.52
N LEU A 29 4.63 8.90 7.33
CA LEU A 29 5.70 7.99 7.69
C LEU A 29 6.31 7.41 6.41
N VAL A 30 7.65 7.41 6.33
CA VAL A 30 8.39 6.74 5.25
C VAL A 30 9.48 5.87 5.84
N ALA A 31 9.53 4.61 5.38
CA ALA A 31 10.50 3.62 5.86
C ALA A 31 11.22 2.94 4.71
N SER A 32 12.45 2.49 4.97
CA SER A 32 13.30 1.77 4.02
C SER A 32 13.00 0.26 3.98
N GLU A 33 13.21 -0.38 2.82
CA GLU A 33 13.31 -1.84 2.73
C GLU A 33 14.70 -2.38 3.08
N GLU A 34 15.72 -1.51 3.14
CA GLU A 34 17.11 -1.92 3.40
C GLU A 34 17.35 -2.13 4.89
N LYS A 35 18.08 -3.19 5.25
CA LYS A 35 18.41 -3.51 6.65
C LYS A 35 19.26 -2.43 7.29
N GLY A 36 18.97 -2.08 8.55
CA GLY A 36 19.70 -1.08 9.32
C GLY A 36 19.33 0.35 8.98
N TYR A 37 18.22 0.57 8.25
CA TYR A 37 17.76 1.91 7.89
C TYR A 37 16.50 2.31 8.67
N PRO A 38 16.32 3.62 8.90
CA PRO A 38 15.27 4.15 9.75
C PRO A 38 13.89 4.16 9.10
N CYS A 39 12.90 4.46 9.95
CA CYS A 39 11.62 5.05 9.56
C CYS A 39 11.56 6.46 10.11
N TYR A 40 11.18 7.40 9.28
CA TYR A 40 10.95 8.78 9.64
C TYR A 40 9.47 9.12 9.64
N MET A 41 9.07 9.94 10.60
CA MET A 41 7.79 10.63 10.63
C MET A 41 8.00 12.11 10.30
N TYR A 42 7.17 12.63 9.40
CA TYR A 42 7.16 14.03 9.01
C TYR A 42 5.84 14.66 9.42
N SER A 43 5.90 15.85 10.03
CA SER A 43 4.76 16.62 10.48
C SER A 43 4.95 18.12 10.23
N GLY A 44 4.03 18.95 10.70
CA GLY A 44 4.04 20.39 10.40
C GLY A 44 3.25 20.75 9.14
N LYS A 45 3.04 22.03 8.91
CA LYS A 45 2.18 22.53 7.84
C LYS A 45 2.60 22.02 6.43
N ASN A 46 3.92 21.93 6.22
CA ASN A 46 4.50 21.45 4.98
C ASN A 46 5.40 20.22 5.22
N PHE A 47 5.16 19.44 6.28
CA PHE A 47 5.99 18.30 6.67
C PHE A 47 7.47 18.68 6.90
N GLU A 48 7.73 19.83 7.53
CA GLU A 48 9.07 20.33 7.85
C GLU A 48 9.66 19.74 9.11
N ASP A 49 8.82 19.27 10.04
CA ASP A 49 9.24 18.65 11.29
C ASP A 49 9.49 17.16 11.06
N ARG A 50 10.68 16.68 11.45
CA ARG A 50 11.06 15.27 11.32
C ARG A 50 11.33 14.64 12.67
N GLU A 51 10.74 13.46 12.91
CA GLU A 51 11.05 12.58 14.03
C GLU A 51 11.46 11.19 13.55
N VAL A 52 12.24 10.47 14.37
CA VAL A 52 12.63 9.10 14.11
C VAL A 52 11.63 8.17 14.78
N VAL A 53 11.00 7.28 14.01
CA VAL A 53 10.09 6.25 14.52
C VAL A 53 10.87 5.04 15.02
N TRP A 54 11.89 4.62 14.25
CA TRP A 54 12.96 3.69 14.65
C TRP A 54 14.23 4.00 13.89
N GLU A 55 15.37 3.84 14.58
CA GLU A 55 16.71 4.12 14.01
C GLU A 55 17.21 2.95 13.16
N ASP A 56 17.16 1.74 13.73
CA ASP A 56 17.74 0.54 13.14
C ASP A 56 16.62 -0.48 12.87
N GLY A 57 16.35 -0.71 11.61
CA GLY A 57 15.21 -1.54 11.22
C GLY A 57 15.30 -1.96 9.77
N GLY A 58 14.41 -1.39 8.96
CA GLY A 58 14.26 -1.73 7.55
C GLY A 58 13.43 -3.00 7.32
N GLY A 59 13.41 -3.41 6.06
CA GLY A 59 12.49 -4.47 5.62
C GLY A 59 11.02 -4.08 5.83
N CYS A 60 10.71 -2.78 5.77
CA CYS A 60 9.37 -2.29 6.00
C CYS A 60 8.59 -2.25 4.69
N MET A 61 7.54 -3.08 4.60
CA MET A 61 6.73 -3.21 3.39
C MET A 61 5.44 -2.39 3.45
N SER A 62 4.85 -2.23 4.64
CA SER A 62 3.60 -1.51 4.85
C SER A 62 3.55 -0.96 6.28
N ILE A 63 2.85 0.18 6.45
CA ILE A 63 2.54 0.80 7.75
C ILE A 63 1.07 1.22 7.69
N ILE A 64 0.25 0.78 8.65
CA ILE A 64 -1.20 1.06 8.67
C ILE A 64 -1.61 1.48 10.08
N GLN A 65 -2.30 2.60 10.19
CA GLN A 65 -2.86 3.06 11.46
C GLN A 65 -3.95 2.12 11.94
N ILE A 66 -3.97 1.83 13.24
CA ILE A 66 -5.06 1.05 13.83
C ILE A 66 -6.32 1.92 13.86
N PRO A 67 -7.43 1.51 13.23
CA PRO A 67 -8.66 2.30 13.24
C PRO A 67 -9.14 2.62 14.67
N ASN A 68 -9.52 3.88 14.90
CA ASN A 68 -9.91 4.44 16.20
C ASN A 68 -8.85 4.41 17.30
N LYS A 69 -7.59 4.13 16.97
CA LYS A 69 -6.45 4.28 17.88
C LYS A 69 -5.48 5.29 17.28
N LEU A 70 -5.72 6.56 17.58
CA LEU A 70 -4.74 7.60 17.27
C LEU A 70 -3.41 7.27 17.96
N ASN A 71 -2.30 7.61 17.33
CA ASN A 71 -0.95 7.34 17.82
C ASN A 71 -0.51 5.85 17.79
N GLU A 72 -1.29 4.94 17.20
CA GLU A 72 -0.93 3.53 17.11
C GLU A 72 -1.00 3.02 15.66
N PHE A 73 -0.03 2.21 15.26
CA PHE A 73 0.00 1.55 13.96
C PHE A 73 0.50 0.11 14.05
N VAL A 74 0.24 -0.67 13.01
CA VAL A 74 0.94 -1.92 12.72
C VAL A 74 1.84 -1.69 11.51
N ALA A 75 2.98 -2.38 11.45
CA ALA A 75 3.87 -2.34 10.28
C ALA A 75 4.48 -3.73 10.01
N VAL A 76 4.83 -3.99 8.75
CA VAL A 76 5.72 -5.10 8.40
C VAL A 76 7.16 -4.65 8.60
N ARG A 77 7.96 -5.46 9.27
CA ARG A 77 9.41 -5.27 9.41
C ARG A 77 10.18 -6.55 9.11
N GLU A 78 11.49 -6.42 8.94
CA GLU A 78 12.43 -7.50 8.69
C GLU A 78 12.14 -8.34 7.43
N PHE A 79 11.40 -7.78 6.48
CA PHE A 79 11.27 -8.36 5.14
C PHE A 79 12.54 -8.05 4.32
N TYR A 80 13.64 -8.74 4.62
CA TYR A 80 14.94 -8.47 4.02
C TYR A 80 15.11 -9.20 2.69
N LEU A 81 14.77 -8.54 1.60
CA LEU A 81 14.77 -9.13 0.26
C LEU A 81 16.13 -9.72 -0.15
N LYS A 82 17.24 -9.13 0.30
CA LYS A 82 18.60 -9.59 -0.03
C LYS A 82 19.07 -10.76 0.83
N GLU A 83 18.59 -10.87 2.07
CA GLU A 83 18.97 -11.93 3.00
C GLU A 83 17.92 -13.05 2.95
N SER A 84 16.80 -12.84 3.63
CA SER A 84 15.66 -13.73 3.61
C SER A 84 14.41 -13.03 4.14
N PRO A 85 13.32 -13.00 3.38
CA PRO A 85 12.02 -12.55 3.88
C PRO A 85 11.39 -13.48 4.94
N SER A 86 11.99 -14.62 5.22
CA SER A 86 11.52 -15.57 6.26
C SER A 86 11.56 -14.98 7.68
N ARG A 87 12.30 -13.87 7.88
CA ARG A 87 12.34 -13.14 9.16
C ARG A 87 11.23 -12.12 9.33
N ALA A 88 10.46 -11.90 8.28
CA ALA A 88 9.40 -10.90 8.29
C ALA A 88 8.42 -11.10 9.45
N LYS A 89 7.98 -10.00 10.02
CA LYS A 89 7.06 -9.96 11.14
C LYS A 89 6.15 -8.73 11.07
N LEU A 90 5.06 -8.79 11.81
CA LEU A 90 4.25 -7.62 12.14
C LEU A 90 4.78 -7.03 13.46
N VAL A 91 4.89 -5.71 13.50
CA VAL A 91 5.22 -4.95 14.72
C VAL A 91 4.10 -3.96 15.02
N TRP A 92 3.93 -3.64 16.29
CA TRP A 92 3.04 -2.59 16.77
C TRP A 92 3.84 -1.39 17.21
N GLY A 93 3.50 -0.21 16.72
CA GLY A 93 4.08 1.06 17.12
C GLY A 93 3.07 1.91 17.87
N LYS A 94 3.52 2.53 18.97
CA LYS A 94 2.73 3.43 19.80
C LYS A 94 3.53 4.68 20.12
N TYR A 95 2.90 5.83 19.94
CA TYR A 95 3.48 7.13 20.26
C TYR A 95 2.90 7.70 21.54
N SER A 96 3.74 8.30 22.37
CA SER A 96 3.31 9.22 23.43
C SER A 96 4.31 10.38 23.57
N LYS A 97 3.85 11.52 24.07
CA LYS A 97 4.73 12.68 24.31
C LYS A 97 5.81 12.41 25.36
N GLU A 98 5.51 11.52 26.30
CA GLU A 98 6.40 11.19 27.40
C GLU A 98 7.53 10.26 27.00
N THR A 99 7.23 9.29 26.12
CA THR A 99 8.17 8.21 25.77
C THR A 99 8.66 8.28 24.32
N GLY A 100 8.03 9.11 23.47
CA GLY A 100 8.19 9.03 22.03
C GLY A 100 7.62 7.74 21.47
N TRP A 101 8.24 7.21 20.44
CA TRP A 101 7.84 5.96 19.81
C TRP A 101 8.31 4.73 20.61
N VAL A 102 7.40 3.79 20.82
CA VAL A 102 7.68 2.44 21.34
C VAL A 102 7.26 1.45 20.29
N ILE A 103 8.18 0.57 19.87
CA ILE A 103 7.93 -0.46 18.84
C ILE A 103 8.09 -1.82 19.50
N LYS A 104 7.06 -2.69 19.36
CA LYS A 104 7.06 -4.06 19.89
C LYS A 104 6.76 -5.06 18.79
N ASP A 105 7.38 -6.24 18.87
CA ASP A 105 7.00 -7.37 18.02
C ASP A 105 5.56 -7.80 18.34
N LEU A 106 4.73 -7.93 17.31
CA LEU A 106 3.32 -8.28 17.43
C LEU A 106 3.05 -9.73 17.01
N TYR A 107 3.59 -10.15 15.87
CA TYR A 107 3.37 -11.48 15.32
C TYR A 107 4.45 -11.86 14.30
N ASP A 108 5.11 -13.00 14.48
CA ASP A 108 6.07 -13.54 13.51
C ASP A 108 5.29 -14.19 12.36
N LEU A 109 5.43 -13.65 11.15
CA LEU A 109 4.80 -14.17 9.95
C LEU A 109 5.79 -14.11 8.78
N ALA A 110 6.47 -15.20 8.54
CA ALA A 110 7.44 -15.31 7.46
C ALA A 110 6.82 -14.91 6.12
N TYR A 111 7.58 -14.15 5.32
CA TYR A 111 7.17 -13.66 4.00
C TYR A 111 5.94 -12.73 3.98
N VAL A 112 5.47 -12.21 5.11
CA VAL A 112 4.39 -11.21 5.11
C VAL A 112 4.82 -9.98 4.33
N HIS A 113 4.00 -9.58 3.36
CA HIS A 113 4.31 -8.48 2.45
C HIS A 113 3.27 -7.36 2.52
N ARG A 114 2.00 -7.73 2.54
CA ARG A 114 0.88 -6.80 2.69
C ARG A 114 0.02 -7.21 3.88
N PHE A 115 -0.59 -6.23 4.51
CA PHE A 115 -1.62 -6.43 5.52
C PHE A 115 -2.53 -5.21 5.54
N ASP A 116 -3.69 -5.35 6.17
CA ASP A 116 -4.59 -4.24 6.45
C ASP A 116 -5.39 -4.50 7.73
N ILE A 117 -6.10 -3.48 8.20
CA ILE A 117 -6.91 -3.55 9.41
C ILE A 117 -8.33 -3.08 9.09
N TYR A 118 -9.29 -4.01 9.14
CA TYR A 118 -10.70 -3.73 8.90
C TYR A 118 -11.41 -3.37 10.19
N ARG A 119 -12.01 -2.19 10.22
CA ARG A 119 -12.96 -1.85 11.30
C ARG A 119 -14.33 -2.40 10.96
N LYS A 120 -14.86 -3.30 11.81
CA LYS A 120 -16.21 -3.88 11.71
C LYS A 120 -16.91 -3.74 13.05
N GLY A 121 -17.92 -2.87 13.10
CA GLY A 121 -18.56 -2.51 14.37
C GLY A 121 -17.56 -1.98 15.38
N ASN A 122 -17.43 -2.65 16.53
CA ASN A 122 -16.48 -2.28 17.59
C ASN A 122 -15.16 -3.05 17.53
N LYS A 123 -14.95 -3.91 16.53
CA LYS A 123 -13.77 -4.76 16.40
C LYS A 123 -12.86 -4.31 15.27
N ASN A 124 -11.57 -4.55 15.44
CA ASN A 124 -10.58 -4.47 14.39
C ASN A 124 -10.19 -5.89 13.98
N PHE A 125 -10.15 -6.17 12.67
CA PHE A 125 -9.65 -7.43 12.13
C PHE A 125 -8.41 -7.14 11.31
N LEU A 126 -7.30 -7.81 11.63
CA LEU A 126 -6.08 -7.75 10.86
C LEU A 126 -6.12 -8.86 9.80
N VAL A 127 -5.96 -8.49 8.55
CA VAL A 127 -5.73 -9.41 7.44
C VAL A 127 -4.28 -9.26 6.96
N ALA A 128 -3.58 -10.36 6.75
CA ALA A 128 -2.20 -10.34 6.27
C ALA A 128 -2.01 -11.31 5.10
N ALA A 129 -1.18 -10.92 4.14
CA ALA A 129 -0.83 -11.71 2.97
C ALA A 129 0.67 -11.98 2.92
N THR A 130 1.05 -13.26 2.77
CA THR A 130 2.42 -13.65 2.49
C THR A 130 2.64 -13.76 0.99
N ILE A 131 3.77 -13.24 0.50
CA ILE A 131 4.09 -13.27 -0.94
C ILE A 131 4.46 -14.67 -1.44
N ALA A 132 4.93 -15.50 -0.54
CA ALA A 132 5.23 -16.91 -0.70
C ALA A 132 5.12 -17.57 0.69
N ASP A 133 4.98 -18.88 0.77
CA ASP A 133 5.02 -19.59 2.06
C ASP A 133 6.47 -19.97 2.46
N ASP A 134 7.36 -20.13 1.47
CA ASP A 134 8.79 -20.35 1.67
C ASP A 134 9.56 -20.17 0.34
N LYS A 135 10.91 -20.09 0.40
CA LYS A 135 11.80 -19.97 -0.76
C LYS A 135 13.13 -20.67 -0.50
N ASP A 136 13.60 -21.46 -1.46
CA ASP A 136 14.93 -22.05 -1.42
C ASP A 136 16.02 -21.06 -1.91
N PHE A 137 15.63 -20.11 -2.77
CA PHE A 137 16.49 -19.01 -3.28
C PHE A 137 15.63 -17.78 -3.64
N LYS A 138 16.25 -16.65 -3.87
CA LYS A 138 15.57 -15.35 -4.05
C LYS A 138 14.43 -15.37 -5.07
N ASP A 139 14.64 -15.99 -6.22
CA ASP A 139 13.68 -16.01 -7.33
C ASP A 139 12.86 -17.31 -7.39
N ASP A 140 12.83 -18.07 -6.29
CA ASP A 140 11.96 -19.22 -6.15
C ASP A 140 10.51 -18.77 -5.86
N TRP A 141 9.62 -19.04 -6.79
CA TRP A 141 8.18 -18.76 -6.70
C TRP A 141 7.35 -20.06 -6.75
N SER A 142 7.94 -21.21 -6.44
CA SER A 142 7.27 -22.51 -6.50
C SER A 142 6.29 -22.76 -5.35
N ARG A 143 6.47 -22.03 -4.22
CA ARG A 143 5.63 -22.18 -3.02
C ARG A 143 4.73 -20.95 -2.90
N PRO A 144 3.42 -21.11 -3.16
CA PRO A 144 2.49 -19.98 -3.18
C PRO A 144 2.28 -19.41 -1.79
N GLY A 145 1.95 -18.12 -1.73
CA GLY A 145 1.60 -17.44 -0.51
C GLY A 145 0.18 -17.71 -0.04
N SER A 146 -0.15 -17.12 1.10
CA SER A 146 -1.38 -17.35 1.85
C SER A 146 -1.97 -16.06 2.40
N ILE A 147 -3.25 -16.11 2.78
CA ILE A 147 -3.96 -15.02 3.44
C ILE A 147 -4.35 -15.49 4.84
N TYR A 148 -4.13 -14.62 5.81
CA TYR A 148 -4.39 -14.83 7.22
C TYR A 148 -5.35 -13.77 7.75
N LEU A 149 -6.19 -14.14 8.71
CA LEU A 149 -7.17 -13.26 9.36
C LEU A 149 -7.19 -13.53 10.86
N GLY A 150 -7.30 -12.46 11.66
CA GLY A 150 -7.52 -12.53 13.09
C GLY A 150 -8.10 -11.26 13.66
N GLU A 151 -8.83 -11.37 14.76
CA GLU A 151 -9.25 -10.20 15.52
C GLU A 151 -8.03 -9.55 16.17
N LEU A 152 -7.82 -8.26 15.94
CA LEU A 152 -6.75 -7.48 16.56
C LEU A 152 -7.18 -7.10 17.97
N PRO A 153 -6.48 -7.54 19.03
CA PRO A 153 -6.85 -7.22 20.39
C PRO A 153 -6.86 -5.72 20.67
N ASP A 154 -7.74 -5.29 21.57
CA ASP A 154 -7.75 -3.89 22.01
C ASP A 154 -6.58 -3.57 22.92
N ASP A 155 -6.11 -4.51 23.73
CA ASP A 155 -4.97 -4.38 24.64
C ASP A 155 -3.76 -5.16 24.12
N LEU A 156 -3.02 -4.56 23.19
CA LEU A 156 -1.81 -5.15 22.61
C LEU A 156 -0.60 -5.23 23.57
N ASP A 157 -0.71 -4.63 24.76
CA ASP A 157 0.29 -4.79 25.82
C ASP A 157 0.14 -6.11 26.57
N ASN A 158 -1.08 -6.63 26.71
CA ASN A 158 -1.38 -7.81 27.52
C ASN A 158 -2.01 -8.97 26.75
N GLU A 159 -2.58 -8.74 25.59
CA GLU A 159 -3.24 -9.75 24.75
C GLU A 159 -2.44 -10.08 23.50
N LYS A 160 -2.54 -11.32 23.03
CA LYS A 160 -1.82 -11.79 21.85
C LYS A 160 -2.71 -11.81 20.61
N LEU A 161 -2.20 -11.28 19.53
CA LEU A 161 -2.78 -11.49 18.19
C LEU A 161 -2.69 -12.99 17.82
N VAL A 162 -3.79 -13.53 17.32
CA VAL A 162 -3.86 -14.87 16.73
C VAL A 162 -4.34 -14.75 15.29
N LEU A 163 -3.52 -15.20 14.35
CA LEU A 163 -3.87 -15.22 12.93
C LEU A 163 -4.16 -16.63 12.47
N ASN A 164 -5.27 -16.81 11.78
CA ASN A 164 -5.66 -18.08 11.17
C ASN A 164 -5.50 -17.98 9.65
N LYS A 165 -4.91 -18.99 9.02
CA LYS A 165 -4.85 -19.09 7.56
C LYS A 165 -6.27 -19.29 7.03
N ILE A 166 -6.72 -18.38 6.16
CA ILE A 166 -8.06 -18.37 5.57
C ILE A 166 -8.06 -18.63 4.06
N GLY A 167 -6.92 -18.50 3.40
CA GLY A 167 -6.73 -18.77 1.98
C GLY A 167 -5.28 -19.10 1.66
N GLY A 168 -5.04 -19.73 0.53
CA GLY A 168 -3.68 -20.10 0.08
C GLY A 168 -3.65 -20.58 -1.35
N GLY A 169 -2.45 -20.81 -1.88
CA GLY A 169 -2.25 -21.19 -3.27
C GLY A 169 -2.02 -19.98 -4.19
N TYR A 170 -1.74 -18.80 -3.63
CA TYR A 170 -1.59 -17.55 -4.36
C TYR A 170 -0.11 -17.34 -4.74
N PHE A 171 0.25 -17.64 -6.00
CA PHE A 171 1.61 -17.41 -6.48
C PHE A 171 1.87 -15.91 -6.67
N ARG A 172 3.00 -15.39 -6.13
CA ARG A 172 3.34 -13.97 -6.14
C ARG A 172 2.21 -13.08 -5.60
N ASN A 173 1.69 -13.45 -4.43
CA ASN A 173 0.62 -12.72 -3.74
C ASN A 173 1.16 -11.37 -3.23
N HIS A 174 1.20 -10.37 -4.11
CA HIS A 174 1.96 -9.14 -3.90
C HIS A 174 1.07 -7.93 -3.64
N GLY A 175 0.14 -7.64 -4.53
CA GLY A 175 -0.67 -6.43 -4.46
C GLY A 175 -1.85 -6.58 -3.51
N TYR A 176 -2.21 -5.46 -2.93
CA TYR A 176 -3.37 -5.34 -2.06
C TYR A 176 -3.95 -3.93 -2.13
N TYR A 177 -5.27 -3.86 -2.19
CA TYR A 177 -6.00 -2.60 -2.13
C TYR A 177 -7.29 -2.77 -1.33
N GLN A 178 -7.60 -1.83 -0.43
CA GLN A 178 -8.88 -1.78 0.26
C GLN A 178 -9.84 -0.83 -0.47
N PHE A 179 -11.03 -1.29 -0.76
CA PHE A 179 -12.08 -0.48 -1.36
C PHE A 179 -13.44 -0.84 -0.76
N GLU A 180 -14.18 0.17 -0.27
CA GLU A 180 -15.52 0.01 0.32
C GLU A 180 -15.61 -1.10 1.39
N GLY A 181 -14.58 -1.20 2.23
CA GLY A 181 -14.55 -2.14 3.34
C GLY A 181 -14.30 -3.60 2.96
N ALA A 182 -13.91 -3.87 1.71
CA ALA A 182 -13.41 -5.16 1.23
C ALA A 182 -11.94 -5.03 0.78
N GLY A 183 -11.17 -6.12 0.88
CA GLY A 183 -9.78 -6.18 0.41
C GLY A 183 -9.67 -6.91 -0.92
N TYR A 184 -8.86 -6.38 -1.82
CA TYR A 184 -8.57 -6.97 -3.13
C TYR A 184 -7.12 -7.42 -3.15
N PHE A 185 -6.91 -8.72 -3.28
CA PHE A 185 -5.58 -9.36 -3.31
C PHE A 185 -5.24 -9.77 -4.73
N THR A 186 -4.00 -9.54 -5.13
CA THR A 186 -3.53 -9.90 -6.48
C THR A 186 -2.49 -11.02 -6.43
N SER A 187 -2.53 -11.86 -7.44
CA SER A 187 -1.60 -12.98 -7.60
C SER A 187 -1.46 -13.37 -9.08
N ASP A 188 -0.68 -14.42 -9.37
CA ASP A 188 -0.65 -15.03 -10.72
C ASP A 188 -1.98 -15.73 -11.10
N GLN A 189 -2.91 -15.88 -10.17
CA GLN A 189 -4.25 -16.43 -10.41
C GLN A 189 -5.30 -15.34 -10.71
N GLY A 190 -4.97 -14.08 -10.44
CA GLY A 190 -5.89 -12.98 -10.66
C GLY A 190 -6.13 -12.13 -9.42
N ILE A 191 -7.36 -11.65 -9.29
CA ILE A 191 -7.81 -10.81 -8.17
C ILE A 191 -8.86 -11.55 -7.36
N GLU A 192 -8.62 -11.69 -6.06
CA GLU A 192 -9.57 -12.17 -5.07
C GLU A 192 -10.05 -11.01 -4.18
N ARG A 193 -11.36 -10.85 -4.06
CA ARG A 193 -11.99 -9.92 -3.12
C ARG A 193 -12.33 -10.64 -1.83
N LEU A 194 -11.82 -10.13 -0.71
CA LEU A 194 -12.13 -10.62 0.64
C LEU A 194 -13.12 -9.68 1.32
N ILE A 195 -14.23 -10.21 1.77
CA ILE A 195 -15.22 -9.53 2.60
C ILE A 195 -15.15 -10.14 3.99
N VAL A 196 -14.96 -9.32 5.02
CA VAL A 196 -14.96 -9.72 6.42
C VAL A 196 -16.19 -9.12 7.09
N ASN A 197 -16.94 -9.94 7.83
CA ASN A 197 -18.13 -9.54 8.56
C ASN A 197 -17.79 -9.15 10.02
N GLU A 198 -18.75 -8.55 10.71
CA GLU A 198 -18.59 -8.07 12.10
C GLU A 198 -18.36 -9.22 13.11
N ASP A 199 -18.86 -10.40 12.83
CA ASP A 199 -18.63 -11.62 13.63
C ASP A 199 -17.31 -12.32 13.32
N GLY A 200 -16.50 -11.80 12.37
CA GLY A 200 -15.25 -12.39 11.90
C GLY A 200 -15.41 -13.46 10.85
N SER A 201 -16.63 -13.79 10.44
CA SER A 201 -16.84 -14.62 9.25
C SER A 201 -16.40 -13.90 7.99
N TYR A 202 -16.02 -14.65 6.97
CA TYR A 202 -15.46 -14.08 5.74
C TYR A 202 -15.92 -14.86 4.51
N GLN A 203 -15.83 -14.20 3.36
CA GLN A 203 -15.99 -14.83 2.05
C GLN A 203 -14.99 -14.28 1.05
N PHE A 204 -14.60 -15.12 0.08
CA PHE A 204 -13.84 -14.73 -1.09
C PHE A 204 -14.73 -14.71 -2.33
N GLU A 205 -14.47 -13.73 -3.20
CA GLU A 205 -15.08 -13.61 -4.52
C GLU A 205 -13.96 -13.44 -5.53
N HIS A 206 -13.96 -14.29 -6.56
CA HIS A 206 -13.02 -14.13 -7.68
C HIS A 206 -13.51 -13.01 -8.60
N ILE A 207 -12.63 -12.04 -8.91
CA ILE A 207 -12.98 -10.81 -9.62
C ILE A 207 -12.45 -10.78 -11.04
N LEU A 208 -11.20 -11.22 -11.25
CA LEU A 208 -10.54 -11.13 -12.56
C LEU A 208 -9.44 -12.19 -12.65
N ASP A 209 -9.42 -12.92 -13.78
CA ASP A 209 -8.35 -13.86 -14.11
C ASP A 209 -7.10 -13.14 -14.63
N GLY A 210 -5.93 -13.73 -14.42
CA GLY A 210 -4.68 -13.24 -15.00
C GLY A 210 -3.54 -13.15 -14.01
N LYS A 211 -2.36 -12.80 -14.51
CA LYS A 211 -1.19 -12.56 -13.67
C LYS A 211 -1.16 -11.09 -13.29
N ILE A 212 -1.60 -10.77 -12.08
CA ILE A 212 -1.78 -9.39 -11.64
C ILE A 212 -0.84 -9.10 -10.47
N GLY A 213 -0.07 -8.02 -10.58
CA GLY A 213 0.90 -7.61 -9.56
C GLY A 213 0.36 -6.59 -8.57
N GLU A 214 -0.46 -5.64 -9.03
CA GLU A 214 -1.09 -4.61 -8.20
C GLU A 214 -2.49 -4.30 -8.73
N VAL A 215 -3.34 -3.73 -7.85
CA VAL A 215 -4.70 -3.30 -8.18
C VAL A 215 -5.05 -2.03 -7.41
N ALA A 216 -5.85 -1.17 -8.02
CA ALA A 216 -6.57 -0.08 -7.37
C ALA A 216 -7.97 0.06 -7.96
N LEU A 217 -8.91 0.54 -7.16
CA LEU A 217 -10.29 0.81 -7.57
C LEU A 217 -10.63 2.28 -7.30
N MET A 218 -11.32 2.91 -8.25
CA MET A 218 -11.84 4.26 -8.12
C MET A 218 -12.93 4.52 -9.16
N ASP A 219 -14.03 5.16 -8.78
CA ASP A 219 -15.00 5.69 -9.75
C ASP A 219 -14.46 6.98 -10.40
N ILE A 220 -13.47 6.82 -11.25
CA ILE A 220 -12.80 7.93 -11.94
C ILE A 220 -13.70 8.63 -12.96
N LYS A 221 -14.80 7.97 -13.37
CA LYS A 221 -15.79 8.51 -14.31
C LYS A 221 -16.96 9.21 -13.62
N ASN A 222 -17.07 9.10 -12.31
CA ASN A 222 -18.24 9.53 -11.55
C ASN A 222 -19.54 8.89 -12.07
N SER A 223 -19.48 7.62 -12.43
CA SER A 223 -20.58 6.84 -13.02
C SER A 223 -21.38 6.05 -12.00
N GLY A 224 -20.92 5.99 -10.77
CA GLY A 224 -21.42 5.10 -9.72
C GLY A 224 -20.90 3.66 -9.82
N CYS A 225 -20.03 3.37 -10.81
CA CYS A 225 -19.39 2.09 -11.01
C CYS A 225 -17.86 2.29 -11.02
N PRO A 226 -17.13 1.81 -10.00
CA PRO A 226 -15.68 1.99 -9.93
C PRO A 226 -14.98 1.23 -11.06
N GLN A 227 -13.99 1.88 -11.66
CA GLN A 227 -13.04 1.26 -12.55
C GLN A 227 -11.95 0.57 -11.73
N LEU A 228 -11.40 -0.49 -12.29
CA LEU A 228 -10.31 -1.26 -11.72
C LEU A 228 -9.06 -1.01 -12.56
N MET A 229 -7.97 -0.56 -11.92
CA MET A 229 -6.67 -0.40 -12.57
C MET A 229 -5.70 -1.46 -12.07
N THR A 230 -4.93 -2.06 -12.98
CA THR A 230 -3.97 -3.14 -12.67
C THR A 230 -2.56 -2.83 -13.14
N ILE A 231 -1.58 -3.49 -12.50
CA ILE A 231 -0.22 -3.72 -13.03
C ILE A 231 -0.10 -5.20 -13.38
N GLU A 232 0.34 -5.51 -14.61
CA GLU A 232 0.43 -6.87 -15.15
C GLU A 232 1.75 -7.12 -15.88
N PRO A 233 2.38 -8.30 -15.69
CA PRO A 233 2.24 -9.21 -14.55
C PRO A 233 2.89 -8.63 -13.28
N PHE A 234 3.22 -9.46 -12.32
CA PHE A 234 3.96 -9.08 -11.10
C PHE A 234 5.20 -8.22 -11.41
N HIS A 235 5.31 -7.02 -10.78
CA HIS A 235 6.29 -5.98 -11.12
C HIS A 235 6.37 -5.72 -12.64
N GLY A 236 5.20 -5.62 -13.25
CA GLY A 236 5.07 -5.78 -14.70
C GLY A 236 5.42 -4.55 -15.52
N ASN A 237 5.21 -4.75 -16.82
CA ASN A 237 5.48 -3.76 -17.85
C ASN A 237 4.20 -3.32 -18.58
N LYS A 238 3.04 -3.66 -18.04
CA LYS A 238 1.73 -3.26 -18.54
C LYS A 238 0.86 -2.75 -17.41
N MET A 239 0.05 -1.75 -17.71
CA MET A 239 -0.99 -1.26 -16.82
C MET A 239 -2.28 -1.09 -17.62
N PHE A 240 -3.39 -1.56 -17.05
CA PHE A 240 -4.69 -1.55 -17.72
C PHE A 240 -5.76 -0.97 -16.81
N ILE A 241 -6.80 -0.40 -17.44
CA ILE A 241 -8.06 -0.09 -16.76
C ILE A 241 -9.14 -1.01 -17.30
N TYR A 242 -9.93 -1.53 -16.37
CA TYR A 242 -11.08 -2.39 -16.62
C TYR A 242 -12.35 -1.72 -16.14
N GLU A 243 -13.44 -1.95 -16.84
CA GLU A 243 -14.79 -1.54 -16.48
C GLU A 243 -15.69 -2.77 -16.33
N LEU A 244 -16.59 -2.72 -15.37
CA LEU A 244 -17.58 -3.78 -15.21
C LEU A 244 -18.63 -3.67 -16.34
N ASN A 245 -18.76 -4.72 -17.13
CA ASN A 245 -19.86 -4.86 -18.08
C ASN A 245 -21.11 -5.33 -17.31
N ASN A 246 -22.12 -4.48 -17.21
CA ASN A 246 -23.34 -4.78 -16.45
C ASN A 246 -24.23 -5.86 -17.08
N GLU A 247 -24.02 -6.22 -18.36
CA GLU A 247 -24.77 -7.27 -19.04
C GLU A 247 -24.18 -8.66 -18.74
N THR A 248 -22.85 -8.77 -18.74
CA THR A 248 -22.12 -10.02 -18.47
C THR A 248 -21.72 -10.19 -17.01
N ASN A 249 -21.68 -9.10 -16.25
CA ASN A 249 -21.12 -9.01 -14.90
C ASN A 249 -19.63 -9.38 -14.85
N GLU A 250 -18.89 -9.10 -15.90
CA GLU A 250 -17.47 -9.35 -16.04
C GLU A 250 -16.71 -8.04 -16.26
N TYR A 251 -15.45 -7.97 -15.81
CA TYR A 251 -14.58 -6.84 -16.07
C TYR A 251 -13.96 -6.93 -17.46
N GLU A 252 -14.15 -5.89 -18.26
CA GLU A 252 -13.60 -5.75 -19.62
C GLU A 252 -12.49 -4.71 -19.65
N ARG A 253 -11.38 -5.04 -20.32
CA ARG A 253 -10.27 -4.11 -20.53
C ARG A 253 -10.70 -3.01 -21.49
N VAL A 254 -10.63 -1.75 -21.02
CA VAL A 254 -11.06 -0.57 -21.79
C VAL A 254 -9.91 0.38 -22.12
N TRP A 255 -8.77 0.26 -21.44
CA TRP A 255 -7.63 1.15 -21.67
C TRP A 255 -6.31 0.50 -21.26
N GLU A 256 -5.22 0.88 -21.94
CA GLU A 256 -3.84 0.49 -21.66
C GLU A 256 -3.01 1.77 -21.47
N TYR A 257 -2.10 1.75 -20.48
CA TYR A 257 -1.16 2.85 -20.25
C TYR A 257 -0.27 3.06 -21.49
N PRO A 258 -0.20 4.28 -22.03
CA PRO A 258 0.31 4.49 -23.38
C PRO A 258 1.84 4.56 -23.50
N PHE A 259 2.56 4.57 -22.36
CA PHE A 259 4.02 4.71 -22.36
C PHE A 259 4.70 3.39 -22.05
N GLU A 260 5.98 3.29 -22.44
CA GLU A 260 6.83 2.15 -22.09
C GLU A 260 7.11 2.18 -20.58
N VAL A 261 6.88 1.07 -19.91
CA VAL A 261 7.13 0.89 -18.49
C VAL A 261 7.85 -0.41 -18.22
N ASP A 262 8.69 -0.42 -17.19
CA ASP A 262 9.28 -1.62 -16.61
C ASP A 262 9.30 -1.49 -15.10
N PHE A 263 8.91 -2.54 -14.43
CA PHE A 263 8.82 -2.57 -12.99
C PHE A 263 7.83 -1.52 -12.44
N ALA A 264 6.61 -1.48 -13.00
CA ALA A 264 5.50 -0.77 -12.37
C ALA A 264 5.22 -1.40 -10.99
N HIS A 265 4.99 -0.57 -9.95
CA HIS A 265 5.08 -1.08 -8.59
C HIS A 265 3.96 -0.63 -7.65
N THR A 266 3.37 0.52 -7.82
CA THR A 266 2.36 1.07 -6.91
C THR A 266 1.20 1.70 -7.65
N LEU A 267 -0.01 1.48 -7.13
CA LEU A 267 -1.26 2.09 -7.60
C LEU A 267 -2.13 2.45 -6.39
N VAL A 268 -2.75 3.62 -6.44
CA VAL A 268 -3.83 4.01 -5.52
C VAL A 268 -4.93 4.74 -6.29
N GLY A 269 -6.18 4.57 -5.89
CA GLY A 269 -7.31 5.38 -6.32
C GLY A 269 -7.67 6.41 -5.25
N ASN A 270 -7.83 7.68 -5.59
CA ASN A 270 -8.21 8.73 -4.65
C ASN A 270 -8.75 9.96 -5.40
N THR A 271 -8.99 11.04 -4.68
CA THR A 271 -9.29 12.35 -5.26
C THR A 271 -8.13 13.32 -5.06
N LEU A 272 -7.88 14.16 -6.06
CA LEU A 272 -6.92 15.24 -6.00
C LEU A 272 -7.60 16.53 -6.49
N ASN A 273 -7.69 17.56 -5.65
CA ASN A 273 -8.48 18.78 -5.87
C ASN A 273 -9.94 18.47 -6.28
N GLY A 274 -10.53 17.46 -5.63
CA GLY A 274 -11.90 17.01 -5.91
C GLY A 274 -12.07 16.23 -7.22
N VAL A 275 -10.99 15.91 -7.94
CA VAL A 275 -11.03 15.10 -9.16
C VAL A 275 -10.63 13.66 -8.83
N ALA A 276 -11.52 12.71 -9.12
CA ALA A 276 -11.24 11.29 -8.97
C ALA A 276 -10.13 10.85 -9.93
N CYS A 277 -9.15 10.10 -9.43
CA CYS A 277 -7.98 9.73 -10.20
C CYS A 277 -7.35 8.41 -9.71
N PHE A 278 -6.53 7.81 -10.56
CA PHE A 278 -5.50 6.85 -10.14
C PHE A 278 -4.15 7.56 -10.06
N VAL A 279 -3.36 7.21 -9.05
CA VAL A 279 -1.97 7.64 -8.89
C VAL A 279 -1.09 6.40 -8.90
N GLY A 280 -0.02 6.43 -9.66
CA GLY A 280 0.84 5.25 -9.79
C GLY A 280 2.30 5.59 -9.98
N GLY A 281 3.14 4.55 -9.85
CA GLY A 281 4.58 4.68 -9.97
C GLY A 281 5.28 3.52 -10.65
N VAL A 282 6.32 3.86 -11.39
CA VAL A 282 7.18 2.95 -12.16
C VAL A 282 8.62 3.10 -11.69
N ARG A 283 9.30 1.99 -11.43
CA ARG A 283 10.64 2.01 -10.83
C ARG A 283 11.81 1.95 -11.82
N ARG A 284 11.55 1.64 -13.09
CA ARG A 284 12.57 1.56 -14.16
C ARG A 284 12.12 2.30 -15.41
N VAL A 285 13.01 2.44 -16.35
CA VAL A 285 12.89 3.28 -17.56
C VAL A 285 12.88 4.75 -17.14
N ASN A 286 11.75 5.45 -17.22
CA ASN A 286 11.66 6.86 -16.83
C ASN A 286 11.49 7.06 -15.32
N CYS A 287 11.22 5.98 -14.57
CA CYS A 287 10.99 6.03 -13.12
C CYS A 287 9.89 7.03 -12.73
N GLU A 288 8.76 6.95 -13.40
CA GLU A 288 7.67 7.94 -13.34
C GLU A 288 6.83 7.83 -12.07
N LEU A 289 6.41 8.98 -11.56
CA LEU A 289 5.21 9.17 -10.74
C LEU A 289 4.17 9.86 -11.61
N PHE A 290 2.97 9.31 -11.70
CA PHE A 290 1.92 9.81 -12.59
C PHE A 290 0.53 9.83 -11.95
N VAL A 291 -0.36 10.64 -12.51
CA VAL A 291 -1.80 10.68 -12.20
C VAL A 291 -2.58 10.39 -13.47
N ILE A 292 -3.64 9.59 -13.35
CA ILE A 292 -4.60 9.34 -14.44
C ILE A 292 -5.96 9.90 -14.03
N THR A 293 -6.52 10.75 -14.87
CA THR A 293 -7.88 11.30 -14.75
C THR A 293 -8.74 10.85 -15.93
N TYR A 294 -10.06 11.01 -15.82
CA TYR A 294 -10.98 10.83 -16.93
C TYR A 294 -11.62 12.18 -17.28
N GLU A 295 -11.29 12.71 -18.46
CA GLU A 295 -11.71 14.04 -18.89
C GLU A 295 -12.21 13.99 -20.34
N ASN A 296 -13.35 14.61 -20.63
CA ASN A 296 -13.93 14.72 -21.98
C ASN A 296 -14.10 13.36 -22.71
N GLY A 297 -14.36 12.28 -21.96
CA GLY A 297 -14.56 10.94 -22.54
C GLY A 297 -13.29 10.12 -22.71
N GLU A 298 -12.13 10.59 -22.24
CA GLU A 298 -10.83 9.95 -22.42
C GLU A 298 -10.05 9.84 -21.09
N TYR A 299 -9.26 8.79 -20.95
CA TYR A 299 -8.27 8.65 -19.88
C TYR A 299 -7.03 9.48 -20.22
N LYS A 300 -6.60 10.31 -19.28
CA LYS A 300 -5.50 11.26 -19.47
C LYS A 300 -4.42 11.04 -18.41
N VAL A 301 -3.19 10.84 -18.87
CA VAL A 301 -2.02 10.72 -18.00
C VAL A 301 -1.39 12.09 -17.80
N THR A 302 -1.15 12.46 -16.54
CA THR A 302 -0.37 13.63 -16.13
C THR A 302 0.87 13.14 -15.39
N LEU A 303 2.05 13.49 -15.91
CA LEU A 303 3.31 13.19 -15.24
C LEU A 303 3.48 14.14 -14.04
N VAL A 304 3.77 13.57 -12.87
CA VAL A 304 4.07 14.31 -11.63
C VAL A 304 5.56 14.53 -11.48
N ASP A 305 6.37 13.46 -11.68
CA ASP A 305 7.82 13.50 -11.60
C ASP A 305 8.45 12.37 -12.45
N GLU A 306 9.67 12.60 -12.96
CA GLU A 306 10.52 11.61 -13.63
C GLU A 306 11.77 11.33 -12.80
N GLY A 307 12.24 10.10 -12.84
CA GLY A 307 13.41 9.67 -12.07
C GLY A 307 13.11 9.42 -10.59
N ALA A 308 11.89 9.60 -10.11
CA ALA A 308 11.47 9.32 -8.74
C ALA A 308 11.53 7.81 -8.43
N GLY A 309 10.91 7.00 -9.25
CA GLY A 309 10.86 5.55 -9.12
C GLY A 309 10.20 5.09 -7.83
N PRO A 310 8.93 5.47 -7.57
CA PRO A 310 8.26 5.17 -6.32
C PRO A 310 8.00 3.68 -6.13
N SER A 311 8.21 3.19 -4.90
CA SER A 311 7.81 1.84 -4.48
C SER A 311 6.42 1.84 -3.82
N ASN A 312 6.12 2.84 -3.01
CA ASN A 312 4.78 3.09 -2.48
C ASN A 312 4.52 4.59 -2.41
N LEU A 313 3.24 4.93 -2.45
CA LEU A 313 2.76 6.30 -2.30
C LEU A 313 1.38 6.30 -1.64
N MET A 314 1.01 7.44 -1.07
CA MET A 314 -0.33 7.70 -0.55
C MET A 314 -0.77 9.09 -0.95
N VAL A 315 -2.06 9.27 -1.15
CA VAL A 315 -2.69 10.57 -1.35
C VAL A 315 -3.30 11.02 -0.02
N GLY A 316 -3.03 12.26 0.37
CA GLY A 316 -3.53 12.85 1.60
C GLY A 316 -4.19 14.20 1.38
N HIS A 317 -5.01 14.58 2.36
CA HIS A 317 -5.77 15.83 2.38
C HIS A 317 -5.50 16.54 3.70
N LEU A 318 -4.94 17.74 3.65
CA LEU A 318 -4.75 18.56 4.84
C LEU A 318 -6.04 19.28 5.23
N SER A 319 -6.16 19.64 6.48
CA SER A 319 -7.34 20.32 7.03
C SER A 319 -7.61 21.70 6.43
N ASP A 320 -6.60 22.32 5.81
CA ASP A 320 -6.74 23.60 5.10
C ASP A 320 -7.17 23.42 3.63
N GLY A 321 -7.43 22.19 3.21
CA GLY A 321 -7.89 21.83 1.87
C GLY A 321 -6.76 21.58 0.85
N GLN A 322 -5.49 21.60 1.30
CA GLN A 322 -4.36 21.27 0.43
C GLN A 322 -4.24 19.76 0.28
N ASP A 323 -4.27 19.28 -0.95
CA ASP A 323 -4.00 17.88 -1.28
C ASP A 323 -2.53 17.65 -1.57
N PHE A 324 -2.06 16.44 -1.27
CA PHE A 324 -0.67 16.06 -1.48
C PHE A 324 -0.51 14.56 -1.78
N ILE A 325 0.62 14.20 -2.35
CA ILE A 325 1.08 12.82 -2.50
C ILE A 325 2.35 12.67 -1.67
N ILE A 326 2.36 11.76 -0.68
CA ILE A 326 3.59 11.28 -0.04
C ILE A 326 4.13 10.09 -0.82
N SER A 327 5.41 10.09 -1.13
CA SER A 327 6.05 9.06 -1.95
C SER A 327 7.36 8.57 -1.36
N ALA A 328 7.51 7.25 -1.35
CA ALA A 328 8.76 6.56 -1.10
C ALA A 328 9.47 6.35 -2.45
N ASN A 329 10.30 7.31 -2.85
CA ASN A 329 10.99 7.33 -4.14
C ASN A 329 12.21 6.40 -4.11
N HIS A 330 11.94 5.10 -4.27
CA HIS A 330 12.93 4.04 -4.11
C HIS A 330 14.15 4.19 -5.03
N THR A 331 13.95 4.49 -6.30
CA THR A 331 15.05 4.59 -7.27
C THR A 331 15.90 5.81 -7.00
N ARG A 332 15.30 6.92 -6.60
CA ARG A 332 16.01 8.16 -6.21
C ARG A 332 16.58 8.10 -4.80
N ASN A 333 16.23 7.09 -3.97
CA ASN A 333 16.55 6.99 -2.53
C ASN A 333 16.07 8.19 -1.72
N GLU A 334 14.79 8.53 -1.85
CA GLU A 334 14.23 9.77 -1.34
C GLU A 334 12.87 9.53 -0.66
N SER A 335 12.64 10.23 0.44
CA SER A 335 11.31 10.53 0.94
C SER A 335 10.87 11.88 0.39
N ALA A 336 9.71 11.96 -0.29
CA ALA A 336 9.25 13.19 -0.91
C ALA A 336 7.74 13.40 -0.75
N VAL A 337 7.32 14.66 -0.75
CA VAL A 337 5.93 15.05 -0.87
C VAL A 337 5.73 15.92 -2.12
N TYR A 338 4.60 15.74 -2.78
CA TYR A 338 4.19 16.51 -3.96
C TYR A 338 2.89 17.22 -3.63
N PHE A 339 2.93 18.53 -3.49
CA PHE A 339 1.76 19.37 -3.28
C PHE A 339 1.11 19.74 -4.61
N ILE A 340 -0.21 19.78 -4.63
CA ILE A 340 -0.96 20.22 -5.81
C ILE A 340 -1.17 21.74 -5.73
N LYS A 341 -0.92 22.45 -6.84
CA LYS A 341 -1.21 23.88 -6.97
C LYS A 341 -2.66 24.12 -7.39
#